data_71338be7d42570a4d74459ffb906da11
#
_entry.id   71338be7d42570a4d74459ffb906da11
#
_cell.length_a   1.000
_cell.length_b   1.000
_cell.length_c   1.000
_cell.angle_alpha   90.00
_cell.angle_beta   90.00
_cell.angle_gamma   90.00
#
_symmetry.space_group_name_H-M   'P 1'
#
loop_
_entity.id
_entity.type
_entity.pdbx_description
1 polymer ?
#
loop_
_entity_poly.entity_id
_entity_poly.type
_entity_poly.pdbx_seq_one_letter_code
_entity_poly.pdbx_strand_id
1 'polypeptide(L)'
;MNSAKKGSISLLAGALLLASAAAFATVEPAKPVQAGKPTTMAKGLQQAKTYTVSSAPTAPLDLAEPKLPDTSGYTAEAIAAKIVRTKPGKISVRRMMQENALKDFIGGDNKMAEWVVRQHGIPQAIFVDDGYMNLKDLAKKLPKQYFSETSPGVFLAKLPIVVGNKGILEIDKQTQELRLSQEAGSFLVNDGQLFVRDTKITGWSEKANGPAAFKSPKEFRPFLLSWGGTETYIANSKIASFGYANSKSYGVSISQYTPNMAKVLKRPEPTGWIVGSEFSDMWYGFYCYEASDFVVKGNTYKDNIVYGIDPHDRSHRLIIADNTVYGTKKKHGIIISREVNDSFIFNNRSYDNKLSGLVIDRNSVNNLIAYNEIYKNHTDGITLYESADNLLWGNKVISNRRHGIRIRNSVNIRLYENVSMANGLTGVYGHIKDLSDTDRDIKLDPFDTQVSLIVVGGELAANGSGPLSIDSPLSVELYRVSMLAPTKSSGISFSGILGERQDEILDLLVRQQKAVLIDPVERQTEMRD
;
A
#
# COMPACT_ATOMS: atom_id res chain seq x y z
N MET A 1 -34.74 -58.91 -5.57
CA MET A 1 -33.35 -59.23 -5.21
C MET A 1 -32.47 -58.08 -5.73
N ASN A 2 -31.67 -57.53 -4.86
CA ASN A 2 -30.62 -56.50 -5.04
C ASN A 2 -31.08 -55.05 -5.29
N SER A 3 -31.23 -54.30 -4.30
CA SER A 3 -30.34 -53.45 -3.49
C SER A 3 -29.60 -52.37 -4.33
N ALA A 4 -30.21 -51.18 -4.39
CA ALA A 4 -29.56 -49.95 -4.87
C ALA A 4 -29.24 -49.06 -3.66
N LYS A 5 -27.97 -48.85 -3.40
CA LYS A 5 -27.45 -47.90 -2.41
C LYS A 5 -27.67 -46.46 -2.88
N LYS A 6 -28.41 -45.70 -2.11
CA LYS A 6 -28.51 -44.25 -2.21
C LYS A 6 -27.24 -43.61 -1.62
N GLY A 7 -26.45 -42.92 -2.44
CA GLY A 7 -25.41 -42.05 -1.98
C GLY A 7 -25.97 -40.66 -1.76
N SER A 8 -25.90 -40.17 -0.54
CA SER A 8 -26.31 -38.83 -0.15
C SER A 8 -25.24 -37.84 -0.58
N ILE A 9 -25.59 -36.89 -1.44
CA ILE A 9 -24.76 -35.72 -1.77
C ILE A 9 -25.11 -34.65 -0.74
N SER A 10 -24.21 -34.40 0.20
CA SER A 10 -24.32 -33.27 1.11
C SER A 10 -23.94 -31.98 0.36
N LEU A 11 -24.91 -31.12 0.14
CA LEU A 11 -24.66 -29.73 -0.24
C LEU A 11 -24.14 -28.99 0.99
N LEU A 12 -22.84 -28.71 1.03
CA LEU A 12 -22.27 -27.70 1.90
C LEU A 12 -22.37 -26.34 1.18
N ALA A 13 -23.32 -25.55 1.59
CA ALA A 13 -23.38 -24.14 1.27
C ALA A 13 -22.31 -23.42 2.10
N GLY A 14 -21.11 -23.27 1.54
CA GLY A 14 -20.05 -22.45 2.12
C GLY A 14 -20.30 -20.99 1.82
N ALA A 15 -20.57 -20.20 2.85
CA ALA A 15 -20.57 -18.75 2.77
C ALA A 15 -19.15 -18.27 2.46
N LEU A 16 -18.90 -17.81 1.22
CA LEU A 16 -17.65 -17.14 0.84
C LEU A 16 -17.63 -15.73 1.44
N LEU A 17 -17.10 -15.61 2.63
CA LEU A 17 -16.53 -14.38 3.13
C LEU A 17 -15.29 -14.05 2.29
N LEU A 18 -15.31 -12.93 1.59
CA LEU A 18 -14.20 -12.37 0.83
C LEU A 18 -13.02 -12.02 1.76
N ALA A 19 -12.25 -13.02 2.12
CA ALA A 19 -10.87 -12.81 2.46
C ALA A 19 -10.14 -12.44 1.16
N SER A 20 -9.30 -11.42 1.18
CA SER A 20 -8.36 -11.15 0.11
C SER A 20 -7.40 -12.35 0.02
N ALA A 21 -7.81 -13.40 -0.65
CA ALA A 21 -6.93 -14.48 -1.02
C ALA A 21 -5.99 -13.93 -2.11
N ALA A 22 -4.87 -13.36 -1.67
CA ALA A 22 -3.69 -13.41 -2.49
C ALA A 22 -3.43 -14.90 -2.72
N ALA A 23 -3.40 -15.32 -3.98
CA ALA A 23 -3.05 -16.68 -4.31
C ALA A 23 -1.68 -16.98 -3.70
N PHE A 24 -1.68 -17.80 -2.66
CA PHE A 24 -0.48 -18.21 -1.98
C PHE A 24 0.28 -19.18 -2.88
N ALA A 25 1.24 -18.66 -3.62
CA ALA A 25 2.37 -19.50 -3.96
C ALA A 25 3.09 -19.75 -2.63
N THR A 26 3.21 -21.00 -2.21
CA THR A 26 4.00 -21.43 -1.06
C THR A 26 5.44 -20.99 -1.28
N VAL A 27 5.82 -19.85 -0.73
CA VAL A 27 7.20 -19.37 -0.70
C VAL A 27 7.81 -19.96 0.57
N GLU A 28 8.83 -20.78 0.43
CA GLU A 28 9.75 -20.97 1.56
C GLU A 28 10.24 -19.60 2.00
N PRO A 29 10.16 -19.26 3.29
CA PRO A 29 10.60 -17.97 3.77
C PRO A 29 12.08 -17.79 3.47
N ALA A 30 12.43 -16.66 2.84
CA ALA A 30 13.80 -16.16 2.91
C ALA A 30 14.18 -16.12 4.39
N LYS A 31 15.38 -16.61 4.74
CA LYS A 31 15.85 -16.63 6.14
C LYS A 31 15.62 -15.24 6.73
N PRO A 32 14.89 -15.11 7.85
CA PRO A 32 14.73 -13.82 8.48
C PRO A 32 16.12 -13.29 8.82
N VAL A 33 16.36 -12.04 8.44
CA VAL A 33 17.37 -11.22 9.10
C VAL A 33 17.04 -11.37 10.58
N GLN A 34 18.01 -11.73 11.43
CA GLN A 34 17.81 -11.98 12.85
C GLN A 34 17.23 -10.72 13.51
N ALA A 35 15.92 -10.56 13.43
CA ALA A 35 15.19 -9.90 14.47
C ALA A 35 15.39 -10.74 15.73
N GLY A 36 15.69 -10.09 16.84
CA GLY A 36 15.94 -10.76 18.10
C GLY A 36 14.93 -11.89 18.33
N LYS A 37 15.40 -13.01 18.88
CA LYS A 37 14.64 -14.26 19.09
C LYS A 37 13.17 -13.93 19.37
N PRO A 38 12.21 -14.53 18.62
CA PRO A 38 10.81 -14.39 18.98
C PRO A 38 10.70 -14.83 20.43
N THR A 39 10.33 -13.90 21.28
CA THR A 39 9.98 -14.20 22.66
C THR A 39 8.88 -15.23 22.55
N THR A 40 9.13 -16.42 23.05
CA THR A 40 8.14 -17.49 23.18
C THR A 40 6.83 -16.84 23.59
N MET A 41 5.75 -17.02 22.81
CA MET A 41 4.43 -16.52 23.15
C MET A 41 4.19 -16.83 24.62
N ALA A 42 4.29 -15.82 25.48
CA ALA A 42 3.95 -15.98 26.88
C ALA A 42 2.45 -16.26 26.91
N LYS A 43 2.08 -17.49 27.22
CA LYS A 43 0.72 -17.84 27.53
C LYS A 43 0.18 -16.84 28.55
N GLY A 44 -0.71 -15.96 28.09
CA GLY A 44 -1.41 -15.01 28.95
C GLY A 44 -0.47 -13.95 29.53
N LEU A 45 -0.07 -12.97 28.73
CA LEU A 45 0.27 -11.65 29.29
C LEU A 45 -0.96 -11.20 30.06
N GLN A 46 -0.95 -11.42 31.39
CA GLN A 46 -1.93 -10.77 32.26
C GLN A 46 -1.71 -9.27 32.03
N GLN A 47 -2.73 -8.61 31.49
CA GLN A 47 -2.75 -7.16 31.38
C GLN A 47 -2.25 -6.59 32.71
N ALA A 48 -1.20 -5.79 32.66
CA ALA A 48 -0.72 -5.13 33.87
C ALA A 48 -1.89 -4.35 34.45
N LYS A 49 -2.26 -4.66 35.69
CA LYS A 49 -3.41 -4.03 36.33
C LYS A 49 -3.07 -2.70 36.97
N THR A 50 -1.78 -2.41 37.15
CA THR A 50 -1.29 -1.20 37.80
C THR A 50 -0.08 -0.65 37.07
N TYR A 51 0.02 0.67 37.08
CA TYR A 51 1.12 1.41 36.48
C TYR A 51 1.69 2.42 37.46
N THR A 52 2.99 2.66 37.35
CA THR A 52 3.64 3.79 38.02
C THR A 52 3.72 4.98 37.08
N VAL A 53 3.55 6.17 37.64
CA VAL A 53 3.78 7.43 36.92
C VAL A 53 4.99 8.10 37.59
N SER A 54 6.00 8.39 36.81
CA SER A 54 7.22 9.03 37.32
C SER A 54 7.72 10.11 36.36
N SER A 55 8.68 10.92 36.82
CA SER A 55 9.39 11.82 35.91
C SER A 55 10.31 11.01 35.01
N ALA A 56 10.10 11.08 33.70
CA ALA A 56 11.00 10.48 32.73
C ALA A 56 12.39 11.12 32.77
N PRO A 57 13.44 10.40 32.36
CA PRO A 57 14.73 10.99 32.09
C PRO A 57 14.57 12.21 31.17
N THR A 58 15.47 13.17 31.25
CA THR A 58 15.44 14.36 30.39
C THR A 58 15.23 13.93 28.94
N ALA A 59 14.24 14.54 28.27
CA ALA A 59 13.98 14.27 26.87
C ALA A 59 15.28 14.23 26.06
N PRO A 60 15.42 13.37 25.08
CA PRO A 60 16.50 13.51 24.11
C PRO A 60 16.36 14.91 23.51
N LEU A 61 17.23 15.82 23.95
CA LEU A 61 17.13 17.26 23.66
C LEU A 61 17.42 17.56 22.17
N ASP A 62 18.04 16.65 21.46
CA ASP A 62 18.35 16.76 20.05
C ASP A 62 17.23 16.11 19.20
N LEU A 63 16.03 16.69 19.28
CA LEU A 63 15.00 16.44 18.28
C LEU A 63 15.33 17.22 17.02
N ALA A 64 16.39 16.83 16.34
CA ALA A 64 16.69 17.34 15.02
C ALA A 64 15.56 16.94 14.08
N GLU A 65 15.08 17.91 13.32
CA GLU A 65 14.11 17.66 12.26
C GLU A 65 14.62 16.54 11.35
N PRO A 66 13.78 15.53 11.00
CA PRO A 66 14.25 14.42 10.21
C PRO A 66 14.69 14.86 8.83
N LYS A 67 15.84 14.37 8.40
CA LYS A 67 16.34 14.64 7.06
C LYS A 67 15.53 13.90 6.01
N LEU A 68 14.73 14.63 5.24
CA LEU A 68 14.00 14.09 4.10
C LEU A 68 14.91 13.93 2.88
N PRO A 69 14.64 12.93 2.01
CA PRO A 69 15.37 12.79 0.76
C PRO A 69 15.09 13.98 -0.17
N ASP A 70 16.11 14.41 -0.89
CA ASP A 70 15.94 15.39 -1.97
C ASP A 70 15.18 14.73 -3.14
N THR A 71 14.03 15.31 -3.47
CA THR A 71 13.19 14.82 -4.58
C THR A 71 13.22 15.71 -5.81
N SER A 72 14.05 16.75 -5.85
CA SER A 72 14.09 17.73 -6.93
C SER A 72 14.50 17.12 -8.28
N GLY A 73 15.32 16.07 -8.27
CA GLY A 73 15.78 15.36 -9.45
C GLY A 73 14.74 14.44 -10.12
N TYR A 74 13.61 14.14 -9.45
CA TYR A 74 12.58 13.26 -10.01
C TYR A 74 11.55 14.08 -10.80
N THR A 75 11.86 14.33 -12.06
CA THR A 75 11.06 15.17 -12.97
C THR A 75 10.74 14.46 -14.29
N ALA A 76 9.76 14.99 -15.02
CA ALA A 76 9.41 14.49 -16.36
C ALA A 76 10.57 14.64 -17.36
N GLU A 77 11.36 15.71 -17.24
CA GLU A 77 12.55 15.98 -18.05
C GLU A 77 13.65 14.95 -17.76
N ALA A 78 13.89 14.64 -16.49
CA ALA A 78 14.85 13.63 -16.10
C ALA A 78 14.44 12.23 -16.61
N ILE A 79 13.14 11.91 -16.60
CA ILE A 79 12.61 10.69 -17.23
C ILE A 79 12.86 10.71 -18.74
N ALA A 80 12.59 11.82 -19.42
CA ALA A 80 12.82 11.95 -20.85
C ALA A 80 14.28 11.72 -21.26
N ALA A 81 15.21 12.17 -20.42
CA ALA A 81 16.65 12.02 -20.65
C ALA A 81 17.13 10.54 -20.53
N LYS A 82 16.37 9.68 -19.86
CA LYS A 82 16.70 8.24 -19.73
C LYS A 82 16.38 7.41 -20.98
N ILE A 83 15.59 7.94 -21.92
CA ILE A 83 15.07 7.16 -23.05
C ILE A 83 16.15 7.00 -24.12
N VAL A 84 16.55 5.75 -24.37
CA VAL A 84 17.52 5.40 -25.41
C VAL A 84 16.77 5.04 -26.70
N ARG A 85 16.90 5.87 -27.76
CA ARG A 85 16.19 5.70 -29.04
C ARG A 85 17.07 5.26 -30.21
N THR A 86 18.28 4.79 -29.93
CA THR A 86 19.31 4.55 -30.96
C THR A 86 19.05 3.33 -31.83
N LYS A 87 18.32 2.33 -31.33
CA LYS A 87 18.04 1.08 -32.03
C LYS A 87 16.54 0.85 -32.15
N PRO A 88 15.98 0.73 -33.37
CA PRO A 88 14.58 0.38 -33.54
C PRO A 88 14.24 -0.98 -32.93
N GLY A 89 13.15 -1.06 -32.19
CA GLY A 89 12.66 -2.29 -31.60
C GLY A 89 12.12 -3.26 -32.64
N LYS A 90 12.26 -4.54 -32.35
CA LYS A 90 11.66 -5.62 -33.13
C LYS A 90 10.24 -5.88 -32.62
N ILE A 91 9.32 -6.07 -33.56
CA ILE A 91 7.93 -6.38 -33.24
C ILE A 91 7.59 -7.76 -33.72
N SER A 92 6.88 -8.52 -32.90
CA SER A 92 6.29 -9.79 -33.27
C SER A 92 4.95 -10.01 -32.58
N VAL A 93 4.08 -10.78 -33.20
CA VAL A 93 2.88 -11.30 -32.56
C VAL A 93 3.10 -12.79 -32.31
N ARG A 94 3.12 -13.16 -31.03
CA ARG A 94 3.45 -14.52 -30.59
C ARG A 94 2.38 -15.05 -29.64
N ARG A 95 2.36 -16.37 -29.48
CA ARG A 95 1.52 -17.02 -28.47
C ARG A 95 2.02 -16.65 -27.07
N MET A 96 1.12 -16.26 -26.18
CA MET A 96 1.45 -15.90 -24.79
C MET A 96 2.20 -17.03 -24.07
N MET A 97 1.89 -18.27 -24.39
CA MET A 97 2.51 -19.45 -23.78
C MET A 97 3.97 -19.69 -24.17
N GLN A 98 4.51 -18.97 -25.15
CA GLN A 98 5.91 -19.11 -25.55
C GLN A 98 6.87 -18.32 -24.66
N GLU A 99 6.35 -17.39 -23.86
CA GLU A 99 7.14 -16.65 -22.86
C GLU A 99 6.92 -17.24 -21.46
N ASN A 100 8.00 -17.67 -20.82
CA ASN A 100 7.91 -18.40 -19.56
C ASN A 100 7.26 -17.57 -18.44
N ALA A 101 7.63 -16.31 -18.29
CA ALA A 101 7.05 -15.45 -17.26
C ALA A 101 5.56 -15.18 -17.52
N LEU A 102 5.19 -14.94 -18.79
CA LEU A 102 3.80 -14.74 -19.17
C LEU A 102 2.98 -16.02 -19.04
N LYS A 103 3.55 -17.17 -19.44
CA LYS A 103 2.96 -18.50 -19.24
C LYS A 103 2.67 -18.77 -17.76
N ASP A 104 3.62 -18.50 -16.89
CA ASP A 104 3.45 -18.68 -15.45
C ASP A 104 2.40 -17.72 -14.86
N PHE A 105 2.38 -16.49 -15.33
CA PHE A 105 1.39 -15.49 -14.90
C PHE A 105 -0.04 -15.85 -15.35
N ILE A 106 -0.26 -16.30 -16.59
CA ILE A 106 -1.58 -16.67 -17.12
C ILE A 106 -1.93 -18.15 -16.89
N GLY A 107 -0.97 -18.97 -16.48
CA GLY A 107 -1.19 -20.38 -16.19
C GLY A 107 -1.92 -20.59 -14.85
N GLY A 108 -2.63 -21.68 -14.71
CA GLY A 108 -3.38 -22.02 -13.49
C GLY A 108 -4.79 -21.41 -13.42
N ASP A 109 -5.63 -21.97 -12.58
CA ASP A 109 -6.99 -21.54 -12.24
C ASP A 109 -7.86 -21.06 -13.41
N ASN A 110 -7.81 -21.74 -14.56
CA ASN A 110 -8.55 -21.41 -15.79
C ASN A 110 -8.26 -20.02 -16.39
N LYS A 111 -7.21 -19.33 -15.95
CA LYS A 111 -6.90 -17.98 -16.46
C LYS A 111 -6.62 -17.98 -17.95
N MET A 112 -5.91 -19.00 -18.45
CA MET A 112 -5.70 -19.13 -19.89
C MET A 112 -7.00 -19.24 -20.68
N ALA A 113 -7.99 -19.95 -20.17
CA ALA A 113 -9.30 -20.08 -20.80
C ALA A 113 -9.98 -18.72 -20.98
N GLU A 114 -9.75 -17.77 -20.07
CA GLU A 114 -10.29 -16.42 -20.18
C GLU A 114 -9.80 -15.73 -21.47
N TRP A 115 -8.51 -15.76 -21.77
CA TRP A 115 -7.96 -15.16 -22.99
C TRP A 115 -8.28 -15.96 -24.26
N VAL A 116 -8.39 -17.29 -24.17
CA VAL A 116 -8.88 -18.11 -25.29
C VAL A 116 -10.27 -17.66 -25.72
N VAL A 117 -11.17 -17.45 -24.75
CA VAL A 117 -12.53 -16.98 -25.03
C VAL A 117 -12.52 -15.56 -25.58
N ARG A 118 -11.75 -14.64 -24.99
CA ARG A 118 -11.70 -13.24 -25.41
C ARG A 118 -11.08 -13.02 -26.78
N GLN A 119 -10.07 -13.80 -27.13
CA GLN A 119 -9.39 -13.70 -28.42
C GLN A 119 -9.93 -14.69 -29.47
N HIS A 120 -10.93 -15.49 -29.10
CA HIS A 120 -11.53 -16.51 -29.96
C HIS A 120 -10.50 -17.50 -30.55
N GLY A 121 -9.49 -17.85 -29.77
CA GLY A 121 -8.44 -18.76 -30.22
C GLY A 121 -7.24 -18.84 -29.28
N ILE A 122 -6.11 -19.34 -29.76
CA ILE A 122 -4.89 -19.45 -28.98
C ILE A 122 -4.43 -18.05 -28.57
N PRO A 123 -4.26 -17.76 -27.24
CA PRO A 123 -3.93 -16.44 -26.78
C PRO A 123 -2.59 -15.93 -27.33
N GLN A 124 -2.63 -14.75 -27.92
CA GLN A 124 -1.49 -14.04 -28.51
C GLN A 124 -1.27 -12.70 -27.81
N ALA A 125 -0.04 -12.20 -27.93
CA ALA A 125 0.34 -10.87 -27.50
C ALA A 125 1.28 -10.22 -28.53
N ILE A 126 1.32 -8.91 -28.52
CA ILE A 126 2.28 -8.08 -29.26
C ILE A 126 3.54 -7.97 -28.41
N PHE A 127 4.69 -8.32 -28.95
CA PHE A 127 5.98 -8.18 -28.28
C PHE A 127 6.81 -7.07 -28.91
N VAL A 128 7.36 -6.22 -28.06
CA VAL A 128 8.35 -5.20 -28.42
C VAL A 128 9.68 -5.65 -27.85
N ASP A 129 10.52 -6.24 -28.70
CA ASP A 129 11.81 -6.81 -28.30
C ASP A 129 12.99 -5.96 -28.81
N ASP A 130 14.09 -5.94 -28.05
CA ASP A 130 15.42 -5.57 -28.49
C ASP A 130 15.52 -4.20 -29.17
N GLY A 131 15.07 -3.16 -28.48
CA GLY A 131 15.19 -1.77 -28.92
C GLY A 131 13.95 -0.93 -28.69
N TYR A 132 13.96 0.27 -29.21
CA TYR A 132 12.97 1.32 -28.98
C TYR A 132 11.76 1.22 -29.91
N MET A 133 10.58 1.48 -29.36
CA MET A 133 9.32 1.56 -30.09
C MET A 133 8.41 2.63 -29.50
N ASN A 134 7.67 3.34 -30.35
CA ASN A 134 6.52 4.17 -29.96
C ASN A 134 5.22 3.61 -30.58
N LEU A 135 4.06 4.12 -30.13
CA LEU A 135 2.78 3.58 -30.58
C LEU A 135 2.46 3.86 -32.05
N LYS A 136 2.93 4.99 -32.59
CA LYS A 136 2.72 5.35 -33.99
C LYS A 136 3.45 4.40 -34.93
N ASP A 137 4.67 4.03 -34.59
CA ASP A 137 5.44 3.07 -35.36
C ASP A 137 4.93 1.63 -35.15
N LEU A 138 4.43 1.33 -33.95
CA LEU A 138 3.74 0.07 -33.69
C LEU A 138 2.51 -0.12 -34.59
N ALA A 139 1.68 0.92 -34.73
CA ALA A 139 0.48 0.89 -35.56
C ALA A 139 0.78 0.70 -37.07
N LYS A 140 1.91 1.22 -37.54
CA LYS A 140 2.32 1.02 -38.97
C LYS A 140 2.74 -0.41 -39.27
N LYS A 141 3.21 -1.15 -38.26
CA LYS A 141 3.80 -2.49 -38.45
C LYS A 141 2.86 -3.63 -38.09
N LEU A 142 1.72 -3.36 -37.49
CA LEU A 142 0.78 -4.37 -37.02
C LEU A 142 -0.52 -4.38 -37.83
N PRO A 143 -1.17 -5.56 -37.98
CA PRO A 143 -2.53 -5.65 -38.51
C PRO A 143 -3.50 -4.80 -37.66
N LYS A 144 -4.35 -4.01 -38.32
CA LYS A 144 -5.33 -3.13 -37.69
C LYS A 144 -6.28 -3.87 -36.72
N GLN A 145 -6.52 -5.14 -36.94
CA GLN A 145 -7.33 -5.97 -36.06
C GLN A 145 -6.70 -6.22 -34.68
N TYR A 146 -5.38 -6.07 -34.53
CA TYR A 146 -4.66 -6.24 -33.27
C TYR A 146 -4.33 -4.91 -32.60
N PHE A 147 -3.94 -3.93 -33.43
CA PHE A 147 -3.56 -2.61 -32.96
C PHE A 147 -3.83 -1.57 -34.05
N SER A 148 -4.59 -0.53 -33.71
CA SER A 148 -4.98 0.48 -34.72
C SER A 148 -5.05 1.88 -34.12
N GLU A 149 -4.69 2.87 -34.93
CA GLU A 149 -5.04 4.27 -34.69
C GLU A 149 -6.49 4.48 -35.15
N THR A 150 -7.40 4.73 -34.21
CA THR A 150 -8.85 4.86 -34.46
C THR A 150 -9.26 6.30 -34.80
N SER A 151 -8.48 7.26 -34.34
CA SER A 151 -8.51 8.68 -34.71
C SER A 151 -7.13 9.28 -34.44
N PRO A 152 -6.80 10.47 -34.96
CA PRO A 152 -5.46 11.03 -34.78
C PRO A 152 -4.99 11.00 -33.33
N GLY A 153 -3.90 10.26 -33.06
CA GLY A 153 -3.30 10.09 -31.73
C GLY A 153 -4.06 9.16 -30.78
N VAL A 154 -5.18 8.56 -31.18
CA VAL A 154 -5.94 7.61 -30.35
C VAL A 154 -5.74 6.19 -30.85
N PHE A 155 -5.12 5.36 -30.03
CA PHE A 155 -4.79 3.97 -30.36
C PHE A 155 -5.65 3.00 -29.57
N LEU A 156 -6.10 1.92 -30.24
CA LEU A 156 -6.81 0.80 -29.63
C LEU A 156 -5.97 -0.47 -29.74
N ALA A 157 -5.60 -1.04 -28.60
CA ALA A 157 -4.96 -2.34 -28.51
C ALA A 157 -5.99 -3.43 -28.20
N LYS A 158 -6.08 -4.44 -29.04
CA LYS A 158 -6.94 -5.62 -28.85
C LYS A 158 -6.17 -6.86 -28.41
N LEU A 159 -4.85 -6.83 -28.51
CA LEU A 159 -3.97 -7.83 -27.91
C LEU A 159 -3.20 -7.20 -26.75
N PRO A 160 -2.77 -8.00 -25.77
CA PRO A 160 -1.80 -7.55 -24.77
C PRO A 160 -0.51 -7.06 -25.45
N ILE A 161 0.11 -6.02 -24.88
CA ILE A 161 1.40 -5.52 -25.31
C ILE A 161 2.44 -5.91 -24.28
N VAL A 162 3.51 -6.57 -24.69
CA VAL A 162 4.61 -7.02 -23.85
C VAL A 162 5.89 -6.34 -24.28
N VAL A 163 6.46 -5.54 -23.40
CA VAL A 163 7.81 -4.99 -23.59
C VAL A 163 8.78 -6.06 -23.10
N GLY A 164 9.53 -6.65 -24.01
CA GLY A 164 10.49 -7.72 -23.70
C GLY A 164 11.74 -7.19 -22.98
N ASN A 165 12.55 -8.07 -22.43
CA ASN A 165 13.69 -7.78 -21.56
C ASN A 165 14.67 -6.69 -22.07
N LYS A 166 14.84 -6.56 -23.39
CA LYS A 166 15.67 -5.52 -24.01
C LYS A 166 14.84 -4.52 -24.80
N GLY A 167 13.53 -4.57 -24.65
CA GLY A 167 12.59 -3.66 -25.29
C GLY A 167 12.48 -2.36 -24.53
N ILE A 168 12.22 -1.31 -25.27
CA ILE A 168 11.93 0.03 -24.77
C ILE A 168 10.65 0.49 -25.43
N LEU A 169 9.58 0.69 -24.66
CA LEU A 169 8.33 1.24 -25.17
C LEU A 169 8.15 2.65 -24.62
N GLU A 170 8.00 3.61 -25.53
CA GLU A 170 7.61 4.97 -25.19
C GLU A 170 6.18 5.26 -25.64
N ILE A 171 5.36 5.74 -24.71
CA ILE A 171 4.03 6.27 -24.95
C ILE A 171 4.09 7.75 -24.56
N ASP A 172 4.16 8.61 -25.56
CA ASP A 172 4.44 10.04 -25.36
C ASP A 172 3.28 10.95 -25.80
N LYS A 173 3.49 12.25 -25.79
CA LYS A 173 2.51 13.28 -26.17
C LYS A 173 1.95 13.18 -27.60
N GLN A 174 2.59 12.40 -28.49
CA GLN A 174 2.03 12.12 -29.82
C GLN A 174 0.84 11.14 -29.71
N THR A 175 0.75 10.45 -28.59
CA THR A 175 -0.38 9.60 -28.21
C THR A 175 -1.32 10.42 -27.33
N GLN A 176 -2.46 10.84 -27.88
CA GLN A 176 -3.49 11.48 -27.07
C GLN A 176 -4.12 10.49 -26.07
N GLU A 177 -4.40 9.26 -26.55
CA GLU A 177 -4.93 8.19 -25.72
C GLU A 177 -4.54 6.80 -26.25
N LEU A 178 -4.04 5.93 -25.36
CA LEU A 178 -3.98 4.48 -25.58
C LEU A 178 -5.17 3.81 -24.90
N ARG A 179 -6.00 3.13 -25.68
CA ARG A 179 -7.14 2.34 -25.19
C ARG A 179 -6.78 0.87 -25.19
N LEU A 180 -6.91 0.22 -24.03
CA LEU A 180 -6.75 -1.23 -23.90
C LEU A 180 -8.13 -1.88 -23.87
N SER A 181 -8.43 -2.76 -24.84
CA SER A 181 -9.75 -3.39 -24.96
C SER A 181 -10.05 -4.35 -23.81
N GLN A 182 -11.15 -4.09 -23.10
CA GLN A 182 -11.68 -4.99 -22.07
C GLN A 182 -12.20 -6.29 -22.68
N GLU A 183 -12.95 -6.20 -23.76
CA GLU A 183 -13.58 -7.36 -24.41
C GLU A 183 -12.53 -8.31 -24.98
N ALA A 184 -11.51 -7.80 -25.64
CA ALA A 184 -10.44 -8.61 -26.21
C ALA A 184 -9.36 -9.05 -25.19
N GLY A 185 -9.46 -8.61 -23.93
CA GLY A 185 -8.52 -9.00 -22.87
C GLY A 185 -7.14 -8.37 -23.03
N SER A 186 -7.08 -7.10 -23.45
CA SER A 186 -5.81 -6.39 -23.61
C SER A 186 -5.27 -5.88 -22.28
N PHE A 187 -3.97 -5.95 -22.08
CA PHE A 187 -3.23 -5.41 -20.94
C PHE A 187 -1.79 -5.06 -21.35
N LEU A 188 -1.06 -4.38 -20.50
CA LEU A 188 0.33 -3.99 -20.76
C LEU A 188 1.26 -4.68 -19.76
N VAL A 189 2.29 -5.35 -20.27
CA VAL A 189 3.37 -5.95 -19.47
C VAL A 189 4.69 -5.29 -19.81
N ASN A 190 5.41 -4.86 -18.79
CA ASN A 190 6.78 -4.40 -18.93
C ASN A 190 7.75 -5.44 -18.34
N ASP A 191 8.57 -6.04 -19.20
CA ASP A 191 9.71 -6.89 -18.85
C ASP A 191 11.06 -6.25 -19.26
N GLY A 192 11.03 -4.98 -19.68
CA GLY A 192 12.16 -4.17 -20.12
C GLY A 192 12.09 -2.75 -19.54
N GLN A 193 11.94 -1.75 -20.40
CA GLN A 193 11.79 -0.35 -20.02
C GLN A 193 10.51 0.25 -20.60
N LEU A 194 9.69 0.82 -19.74
CA LEU A 194 8.43 1.48 -20.11
C LEU A 194 8.46 2.95 -19.73
N PHE A 195 8.22 3.81 -20.70
CA PHE A 195 8.11 5.25 -20.53
C PHE A 195 6.72 5.72 -20.97
N VAL A 196 5.97 6.32 -20.04
CA VAL A 196 4.63 6.89 -20.29
C VAL A 196 4.69 8.37 -19.92
N ARG A 197 4.54 9.25 -20.92
CA ARG A 197 4.72 10.69 -20.69
C ARG A 197 3.69 11.53 -21.43
N ASP A 198 3.10 12.49 -20.71
CA ASP A 198 2.21 13.52 -21.28
C ASP A 198 1.05 12.92 -22.12
N THR A 199 0.45 11.84 -21.64
CA THR A 199 -0.53 11.05 -22.39
C THR A 199 -1.65 10.49 -21.49
N LYS A 200 -2.60 9.80 -22.08
CA LYS A 200 -3.67 9.10 -21.39
C LYS A 200 -3.69 7.61 -21.75
N ILE A 201 -3.88 6.74 -20.74
CA ILE A 201 -4.12 5.31 -20.96
C ILE A 201 -5.42 4.93 -20.27
N THR A 202 -6.32 4.28 -21.00
CA THR A 202 -7.66 3.95 -20.51
C THR A 202 -7.98 2.47 -20.73
N GLY A 203 -8.49 1.80 -19.69
CA GLY A 203 -9.24 0.56 -19.86
C GLY A 203 -10.53 0.88 -20.61
N TRP A 204 -10.72 0.27 -21.78
CA TRP A 204 -11.75 0.65 -22.71
C TRP A 204 -12.72 -0.48 -23.00
N SER A 205 -14.01 -0.22 -22.83
CA SER A 205 -15.05 -1.11 -23.31
C SER A 205 -15.46 -0.72 -24.73
N GLU A 206 -15.20 -1.57 -25.69
CA GLU A 206 -15.63 -1.37 -27.09
C GLU A 206 -17.17 -1.40 -27.18
N LYS A 207 -17.82 -2.27 -26.40
CA LYS A 207 -19.30 -2.37 -26.35
C LYS A 207 -19.97 -1.09 -25.84
N ALA A 208 -19.40 -0.49 -24.80
CA ALA A 208 -19.93 0.74 -24.22
C ALA A 208 -19.41 1.99 -24.95
N ASN A 209 -18.43 1.84 -25.84
CA ASN A 209 -17.68 2.93 -26.46
C ASN A 209 -17.22 3.97 -25.41
N GLY A 210 -16.63 3.48 -24.31
CA GLY A 210 -16.22 4.30 -23.17
C GLY A 210 -15.27 3.58 -22.24
N PRO A 211 -14.85 4.24 -21.14
CA PRO A 211 -14.03 3.61 -20.12
C PRO A 211 -14.65 2.31 -19.59
N ALA A 212 -13.81 1.31 -19.30
CA ALA A 212 -14.22 0.03 -18.72
C ALA A 212 -14.72 0.23 -17.29
N ALA A 213 -16.03 0.42 -17.12
CA ALA A 213 -16.65 0.66 -15.82
C ALA A 213 -16.44 -0.54 -14.88
N PHE A 214 -16.16 -0.26 -13.62
CA PHE A 214 -16.09 -1.30 -12.60
C PHE A 214 -17.50 -1.84 -12.28
N LYS A 215 -17.70 -3.14 -12.46
CA LYS A 215 -18.97 -3.83 -12.12
C LYS A 215 -18.77 -4.82 -10.99
N SER A 216 -17.73 -5.63 -11.05
CA SER A 216 -17.43 -6.60 -10.00
C SER A 216 -15.93 -6.83 -9.82
N PRO A 217 -15.49 -7.31 -8.64
CA PRO A 217 -14.09 -7.65 -8.41
C PRO A 217 -13.53 -8.71 -9.34
N LYS A 218 -14.36 -9.60 -9.86
CA LYS A 218 -13.95 -10.73 -10.70
C LYS A 218 -13.95 -10.41 -12.20
N GLU A 219 -14.59 -9.31 -12.60
CA GLU A 219 -14.65 -8.93 -14.00
C GLU A 219 -13.31 -8.37 -14.46
N PHE A 220 -12.79 -8.94 -15.52
CA PHE A 220 -11.56 -8.46 -16.13
C PHE A 220 -11.65 -6.98 -16.50
N ARG A 221 -10.64 -6.23 -16.10
CA ARG A 221 -10.35 -4.89 -16.59
C ARG A 221 -8.87 -4.82 -16.97
N PRO A 222 -8.52 -4.08 -18.02
CA PRO A 222 -7.12 -3.87 -18.39
C PRO A 222 -6.25 -3.46 -17.21
N PHE A 223 -4.96 -3.75 -17.29
CA PHE A 223 -3.99 -3.40 -16.24
C PHE A 223 -2.60 -3.21 -16.85
N LEU A 224 -1.70 -2.63 -16.06
CA LEU A 224 -0.28 -2.53 -16.32
C LEU A 224 0.47 -3.34 -15.28
N LEU A 225 1.36 -4.22 -15.71
CA LEU A 225 2.22 -5.03 -14.86
C LEU A 225 3.68 -4.87 -15.27
N SER A 226 4.56 -4.50 -14.35
CA SER A 226 6.00 -4.47 -14.55
C SER A 226 6.66 -5.53 -13.68
N TRP A 227 7.60 -6.28 -14.24
CA TRP A 227 8.28 -7.39 -13.56
C TRP A 227 9.68 -7.06 -13.05
N GLY A 228 10.34 -8.03 -12.41
CA GLY A 228 11.69 -7.91 -11.88
C GLY A 228 12.71 -7.49 -12.93
N GLY A 229 13.68 -6.70 -12.50
CA GLY A 229 14.72 -6.11 -13.36
C GLY A 229 14.23 -5.06 -14.33
N THR A 230 12.99 -4.58 -14.20
CA THR A 230 12.41 -3.58 -15.10
C THR A 230 12.53 -2.19 -14.54
N GLU A 231 12.49 -1.22 -15.44
CA GLU A 231 12.37 0.18 -15.13
C GLU A 231 11.05 0.72 -15.69
N THR A 232 10.24 1.35 -14.82
CA THR A 232 8.94 1.92 -15.21
C THR A 232 8.89 3.38 -14.86
N TYR A 233 8.68 4.21 -15.87
CA TYR A 233 8.61 5.66 -15.74
C TYR A 233 7.28 6.19 -16.25
N ILE A 234 6.52 6.85 -15.38
CA ILE A 234 5.26 7.50 -15.74
C ILE A 234 5.31 8.95 -15.30
N ALA A 235 5.10 9.88 -16.23
CA ALA A 235 5.12 11.30 -15.95
C ALA A 235 3.98 12.06 -16.61
N ASN A 236 3.37 13.01 -15.90
CA ASN A 236 2.36 13.96 -16.42
C ASN A 236 1.23 13.27 -17.19
N SER A 237 0.85 12.07 -16.81
CA SER A 237 -0.06 11.21 -17.58
C SER A 237 -1.31 10.87 -16.79
N LYS A 238 -2.38 10.44 -17.49
CA LYS A 238 -3.63 10.00 -16.87
C LYS A 238 -3.86 8.52 -17.15
N ILE A 239 -4.03 7.72 -16.11
CA ILE A 239 -4.35 6.29 -16.23
C ILE A 239 -5.68 6.05 -15.53
N ALA A 240 -6.63 5.44 -16.25
CA ALA A 240 -7.97 5.29 -15.73
C ALA A 240 -8.62 3.94 -16.07
N SER A 241 -9.54 3.51 -15.19
CA SER A 241 -10.41 2.36 -15.37
C SER A 241 -9.65 1.04 -15.52
N PHE A 242 -8.63 0.86 -14.67
CA PHE A 242 -7.74 -0.30 -14.68
C PHE A 242 -7.94 -1.21 -13.47
N GLY A 243 -7.66 -2.49 -13.70
CA GLY A 243 -7.46 -3.48 -12.67
C GLY A 243 -8.71 -4.14 -12.11
N TYR A 244 -8.52 -5.35 -11.59
CA TYR A 244 -9.53 -6.18 -10.96
C TYR A 244 -8.88 -7.09 -9.90
N ALA A 245 -9.69 -7.81 -9.11
CA ALA A 245 -9.21 -8.66 -8.02
C ALA A 245 -8.59 -9.97 -8.53
N ASN A 246 -7.47 -9.87 -9.21
CA ASN A 246 -6.65 -10.99 -9.60
C ASN A 246 -5.18 -10.65 -9.38
N SER A 247 -4.38 -11.62 -8.94
CA SER A 247 -2.98 -11.42 -8.56
C SER A 247 -2.20 -10.59 -9.59
N LYS A 248 -1.54 -9.55 -9.12
CA LYS A 248 -0.74 -8.61 -9.92
C LYS A 248 -1.50 -7.85 -11.03
N SER A 249 -2.81 -8.05 -11.16
CA SER A 249 -3.68 -7.37 -12.15
C SER A 249 -4.44 -6.20 -11.55
N TYR A 250 -3.90 -5.56 -10.51
CA TYR A 250 -4.63 -4.63 -9.65
C TYR A 250 -4.80 -3.22 -10.22
N GLY A 251 -4.11 -2.86 -11.27
CA GLY A 251 -4.13 -1.52 -11.89
C GLY A 251 -2.78 -1.18 -12.47
N VAL A 252 -1.99 -0.36 -11.79
CA VAL A 252 -0.55 -0.21 -12.05
C VAL A 252 0.19 -1.02 -10.99
N SER A 253 0.77 -2.13 -11.41
CA SER A 253 1.46 -3.09 -10.54
C SER A 253 2.93 -3.19 -10.90
N ILE A 254 3.80 -2.84 -9.97
CA ILE A 254 5.25 -2.97 -10.08
C ILE A 254 5.65 -4.15 -9.20
N SER A 255 5.95 -5.28 -9.78
CA SER A 255 6.00 -6.53 -9.03
C SER A 255 7.16 -7.41 -9.46
N GLN A 256 7.88 -7.96 -8.50
CA GLN A 256 8.78 -9.07 -8.83
C GLN A 256 7.98 -10.20 -9.51
N TYR A 257 8.66 -11.05 -10.26
CA TYR A 257 8.07 -12.26 -10.82
C TYR A 257 7.39 -13.12 -9.75
N THR A 258 6.61 -14.10 -10.17
CA THR A 258 6.22 -15.17 -9.25
C THR A 258 7.46 -15.82 -8.64
N PRO A 259 7.37 -16.38 -7.43
CA PRO A 259 8.53 -16.97 -6.76
C PRO A 259 9.27 -18.02 -7.59
N ASN A 260 8.54 -18.82 -8.38
CA ASN A 260 9.13 -19.81 -9.25
C ASN A 260 9.96 -19.17 -10.37
N MET A 261 9.42 -18.15 -11.02
CA MET A 261 10.11 -17.44 -12.09
C MET A 261 11.25 -16.58 -11.57
N ALA A 262 11.12 -15.96 -10.40
CA ALA A 262 12.18 -15.18 -9.77
C ALA A 262 13.42 -16.04 -9.50
N LYS A 263 13.24 -17.28 -9.03
CA LYS A 263 14.34 -18.24 -8.82
C LYS A 263 15.08 -18.60 -10.12
N VAL A 264 14.36 -18.68 -11.23
CA VAL A 264 14.92 -19.04 -12.54
C VAL A 264 15.61 -17.84 -13.20
N LEU A 265 14.93 -16.70 -13.24
CA LEU A 265 15.40 -15.52 -13.98
C LEU A 265 16.45 -14.72 -13.21
N LYS A 266 16.41 -14.74 -11.87
CA LYS A 266 17.37 -14.08 -10.96
C LYS A 266 17.61 -12.61 -11.32
N ARG A 267 16.55 -11.88 -11.68
CA ARG A 267 16.63 -10.45 -11.99
C ARG A 267 16.47 -9.63 -10.70
N PRO A 268 17.06 -8.43 -10.64
CA PRO A 268 16.89 -7.53 -9.50
C PRO A 268 15.43 -7.14 -9.30
N GLU A 269 15.14 -6.49 -8.19
CA GLU A 269 13.83 -5.92 -7.92
C GLU A 269 13.46 -4.85 -8.95
N PRO A 270 12.17 -4.71 -9.29
CA PRO A 270 11.74 -3.67 -10.21
C PRO A 270 11.86 -2.28 -9.57
N THR A 271 12.19 -1.29 -10.38
CA THR A 271 12.33 0.10 -9.94
C THR A 271 11.69 1.07 -10.92
N GLY A 272 11.66 2.36 -10.59
CA GLY A 272 11.16 3.40 -11.46
C GLY A 272 10.57 4.60 -10.73
N TRP A 273 9.97 5.51 -11.51
CA TRP A 273 9.37 6.73 -10.99
C TRP A 273 7.99 6.97 -11.58
N ILE A 274 7.05 7.37 -10.74
CA ILE A 274 5.73 7.85 -11.14
C ILE A 274 5.59 9.28 -10.61
N VAL A 275 5.56 10.25 -11.51
CA VAL A 275 5.59 11.67 -11.14
C VAL A 275 4.51 12.49 -11.85
N GLY A 276 3.86 13.40 -11.12
CA GLY A 276 2.92 14.38 -11.65
C GLY A 276 1.72 13.81 -12.41
N SER A 277 1.31 12.58 -12.12
CA SER A 277 0.31 11.84 -12.89
C SER A 277 -1.02 11.66 -12.13
N GLU A 278 -2.09 11.34 -12.84
CA GLU A 278 -3.43 11.11 -12.30
C GLU A 278 -3.87 9.66 -12.51
N PHE A 279 -4.37 9.02 -11.45
CA PHE A 279 -4.89 7.65 -11.44
C PHE A 279 -6.33 7.65 -10.91
N SER A 280 -7.28 7.22 -11.74
CA SER A 280 -8.70 7.28 -11.37
C SER A 280 -9.46 6.02 -11.75
N ASP A 281 -10.45 5.65 -10.92
CA ASP A 281 -11.26 4.43 -11.12
C ASP A 281 -10.41 3.17 -11.31
N MET A 282 -9.31 3.06 -10.57
CA MET A 282 -8.43 1.90 -10.54
C MET A 282 -8.90 0.90 -9.48
N TRP A 283 -8.65 -0.40 -9.67
CA TRP A 283 -8.82 -1.35 -8.56
C TRP A 283 -7.88 -1.00 -7.40
N TYR A 284 -6.57 -0.86 -7.67
CA TYR A 284 -5.59 -0.13 -6.86
C TYR A 284 -4.94 0.93 -7.75
N GLY A 285 -4.78 2.13 -7.26
CA GLY A 285 -4.14 3.20 -8.03
C GLY A 285 -2.69 2.89 -8.34
N PHE A 286 -1.94 2.52 -7.31
CA PHE A 286 -0.56 2.01 -7.39
C PHE A 286 -0.41 0.80 -6.48
N TYR A 287 0.26 -0.24 -6.94
CA TYR A 287 0.63 -1.43 -6.18
C TYR A 287 2.08 -1.79 -6.47
N CYS A 288 2.84 -2.18 -5.44
CA CYS A 288 4.13 -2.82 -5.68
C CYS A 288 4.33 -4.04 -4.77
N TYR A 289 5.21 -4.94 -5.20
CA TYR A 289 5.54 -6.20 -4.53
C TYR A 289 7.01 -6.51 -4.76
N GLU A 290 7.80 -6.63 -3.69
CA GLU A 290 9.24 -6.82 -3.78
C GLU A 290 9.91 -5.83 -4.77
N ALA A 291 9.56 -4.55 -4.62
CA ALA A 291 10.13 -3.45 -5.39
C ALA A 291 11.05 -2.61 -4.49
N SER A 292 12.09 -2.04 -5.07
CA SER A 292 13.01 -1.18 -4.31
C SER A 292 13.32 0.13 -5.03
N ASP A 293 13.71 1.12 -4.23
CA ASP A 293 14.15 2.43 -4.72
C ASP A 293 13.14 3.08 -5.69
N PHE A 294 11.83 2.83 -5.45
CA PHE A 294 10.76 3.32 -6.30
C PHE A 294 10.23 4.67 -5.80
N VAL A 295 9.97 5.61 -6.72
CA VAL A 295 9.50 6.94 -6.40
C VAL A 295 8.09 7.17 -6.90
N VAL A 296 7.19 7.56 -6.00
CA VAL A 296 5.79 7.94 -6.27
C VAL A 296 5.61 9.37 -5.78
N LYS A 297 5.67 10.36 -6.68
CA LYS A 297 5.74 11.77 -6.29
C LYS A 297 4.78 12.67 -7.05
N GLY A 298 4.07 13.53 -6.33
CA GLY A 298 3.26 14.60 -6.90
C GLY A 298 2.05 14.10 -7.71
N ASN A 299 1.57 12.90 -7.44
CA ASN A 299 0.49 12.29 -8.19
C ASN A 299 -0.87 12.53 -7.52
N THR A 300 -1.94 12.41 -8.31
CA THR A 300 -3.32 12.38 -7.82
C THR A 300 -3.91 11.00 -8.00
N TYR A 301 -4.37 10.40 -6.91
CA TYR A 301 -5.09 9.13 -6.86
C TYR A 301 -6.52 9.41 -6.40
N LYS A 302 -7.50 9.29 -7.30
CA LYS A 302 -8.88 9.66 -6.97
C LYS A 302 -9.89 8.59 -7.34
N ASP A 303 -10.91 8.44 -6.52
CA ASP A 303 -12.06 7.55 -6.76
C ASP A 303 -11.67 6.09 -7.06
N ASN A 304 -10.51 5.65 -6.56
CA ASN A 304 -10.05 4.29 -6.73
C ASN A 304 -10.93 3.31 -5.92
N ILE A 305 -11.00 2.06 -6.37
CA ILE A 305 -11.98 1.11 -5.83
C ILE A 305 -11.56 0.62 -4.44
N VAL A 306 -10.31 0.19 -4.26
CA VAL A 306 -9.86 -0.43 -3.00
C VAL A 306 -8.83 0.43 -2.29
N TYR A 307 -7.71 0.73 -2.95
CA TYR A 307 -6.63 1.57 -2.40
C TYR A 307 -6.19 2.64 -3.40
N GLY A 308 -5.76 3.77 -2.90
CA GLY A 308 -5.06 4.76 -3.72
C GLY A 308 -3.63 4.32 -4.00
N ILE A 309 -2.84 4.15 -2.96
CA ILE A 309 -1.42 3.73 -3.01
C ILE A 309 -1.25 2.54 -2.08
N ASP A 310 -0.70 1.41 -2.57
CA ASP A 310 -0.53 0.15 -1.84
C ASP A 310 0.82 -0.53 -2.12
N PRO A 311 1.94 -0.04 -1.59
CA PRO A 311 3.16 -0.83 -1.47
C PRO A 311 2.95 -2.03 -0.57
N HIS A 312 3.49 -3.17 -1.00
CA HIS A 312 3.19 -4.44 -0.36
C HIS A 312 4.42 -5.37 -0.34
N ASP A 313 4.40 -6.36 0.52
CA ASP A 313 5.34 -7.48 0.66
C ASP A 313 6.81 -7.15 0.34
N ARG A 314 7.61 -6.86 1.35
CA ARG A 314 9.08 -6.71 1.27
C ARG A 314 9.58 -5.61 0.30
N SER A 315 8.73 -4.70 -0.12
CA SER A 315 9.18 -3.52 -0.84
C SER A 315 9.90 -2.56 0.11
N HIS A 316 10.95 -1.90 -0.33
CA HIS A 316 11.76 -1.09 0.59
C HIS A 316 12.47 0.10 -0.10
N ARG A 317 12.91 1.06 0.71
CA ARG A 317 13.53 2.30 0.26
C ARG A 317 12.68 3.06 -0.76
N LEU A 318 11.37 3.10 -0.49
CA LEU A 318 10.42 3.83 -1.31
C LEU A 318 10.36 5.30 -0.92
N ILE A 319 10.10 6.16 -1.89
CA ILE A 319 9.76 7.57 -1.67
C ILE A 319 8.33 7.78 -2.14
N ILE A 320 7.41 8.07 -1.20
CA ILE A 320 6.01 8.38 -1.47
C ILE A 320 5.78 9.80 -0.99
N ALA A 321 5.85 10.77 -1.90
CA ALA A 321 5.90 12.17 -1.53
C ALA A 321 4.96 13.05 -2.35
N ASP A 322 4.43 14.11 -1.72
CA ASP A 322 3.65 15.15 -2.39
C ASP A 322 2.39 14.65 -3.14
N ASN A 323 1.89 13.45 -2.82
CA ASN A 323 0.73 12.89 -3.50
C ASN A 323 -0.59 13.36 -2.85
N THR A 324 -1.64 13.43 -3.66
CA THR A 324 -3.02 13.67 -3.22
C THR A 324 -3.85 12.41 -3.46
N VAL A 325 -4.43 11.85 -2.39
CA VAL A 325 -5.20 10.60 -2.43
C VAL A 325 -6.57 10.81 -1.80
N TYR A 326 -7.64 10.59 -2.57
CA TYR A 326 -8.99 10.81 -2.05
C TYR A 326 -10.08 9.99 -2.74
N GLY A 327 -11.23 9.87 -2.06
CA GLY A 327 -12.41 9.23 -2.61
C GLY A 327 -12.30 7.72 -2.81
N THR A 328 -11.37 7.05 -2.11
CA THR A 328 -11.23 5.59 -2.18
C THR A 328 -12.52 4.93 -1.69
N LYS A 329 -13.11 4.07 -2.54
CA LYS A 329 -14.51 3.63 -2.37
C LYS A 329 -14.70 2.51 -1.35
N LYS A 330 -13.69 1.66 -1.12
CA LYS A 330 -13.84 0.47 -0.26
C LYS A 330 -12.90 0.42 0.94
N LYS A 331 -11.66 0.88 0.83
CA LYS A 331 -10.66 0.77 1.90
C LYS A 331 -9.88 2.07 2.11
N HIS A 332 -8.56 1.97 2.24
CA HIS A 332 -7.68 3.06 2.68
C HIS A 332 -7.19 3.95 1.53
N GLY A 333 -6.83 5.17 1.85
CA GLY A 333 -6.16 6.05 0.89
C GLY A 333 -4.77 5.55 0.54
N ILE A 334 -3.88 5.55 1.51
CA ILE A 334 -2.51 5.02 1.42
C ILE A 334 -2.38 3.87 2.42
N ILE A 335 -1.80 2.77 2.00
CA ILE A 335 -1.42 1.67 2.88
C ILE A 335 -0.06 1.14 2.46
N ILE A 336 0.85 0.93 3.42
CA ILE A 336 2.06 0.15 3.25
C ILE A 336 1.92 -1.11 4.09
N SER A 337 2.16 -2.28 3.53
CA SER A 337 1.76 -3.53 4.15
C SER A 337 2.76 -4.66 3.92
N ARG A 338 3.02 -5.44 4.97
CA ARG A 338 3.86 -6.64 4.96
C ARG A 338 5.32 -6.35 4.62
N GLU A 339 6.07 -5.95 5.64
CA GLU A 339 7.52 -5.75 5.55
C GLU A 339 7.92 -4.68 4.51
N VAL A 340 7.12 -3.61 4.40
CA VAL A 340 7.54 -2.41 3.67
C VAL A 340 8.38 -1.55 4.58
N ASN A 341 9.69 -1.52 4.36
CA ASN A 341 10.66 -0.99 5.31
C ASN A 341 11.50 0.15 4.74
N ASP A 342 12.16 0.89 5.64
CA ASP A 342 13.17 1.89 5.30
C ASP A 342 12.67 2.93 4.28
N SER A 343 11.40 3.30 4.34
CA SER A 343 10.73 4.11 3.34
C SER A 343 10.33 5.48 3.89
N PHE A 344 10.17 6.44 2.99
CA PHE A 344 9.81 7.82 3.28
C PHE A 344 8.42 8.13 2.73
N ILE A 345 7.48 8.46 3.62
CA ILE A 345 6.10 8.81 3.27
C ILE A 345 5.84 10.23 3.79
N PHE A 346 5.95 11.24 2.92
CA PHE A 346 5.90 12.61 3.40
C PHE A 346 5.19 13.60 2.46
N ASN A 347 4.71 14.70 3.04
CA ASN A 347 3.98 15.76 2.34
C ASN A 347 2.74 15.27 1.56
N ASN A 348 2.21 14.09 1.85
CA ASN A 348 1.03 13.59 1.15
C ASN A 348 -0.25 14.17 1.79
N ARG A 349 -1.28 14.32 0.95
CA ARG A 349 -2.63 14.67 1.38
C ARG A 349 -3.54 13.48 1.15
N SER A 350 -4.15 12.95 2.22
CA SER A 350 -5.05 11.79 2.12
C SER A 350 -6.37 12.07 2.84
N TYR A 351 -7.47 12.17 2.09
CA TYR A 351 -8.75 12.59 2.63
C TYR A 351 -9.95 11.94 1.94
N ASP A 352 -11.09 11.95 2.63
CA ASP A 352 -12.37 11.42 2.12
C ASP A 352 -12.27 9.97 1.62
N ASN A 353 -11.43 9.17 2.26
CA ASN A 353 -11.31 7.75 1.96
C ASN A 353 -12.27 6.93 2.84
N LYS A 354 -12.77 5.82 2.32
CA LYS A 354 -13.79 4.98 3.00
C LYS A 354 -13.33 4.43 4.34
N LEU A 355 -12.04 4.15 4.50
CA LEU A 355 -11.44 3.77 5.77
C LEU A 355 -10.39 4.81 6.19
N SER A 356 -9.23 4.37 6.67
CA SER A 356 -8.16 5.26 7.15
C SER A 356 -7.45 6.01 6.02
N GLY A 357 -6.93 7.19 6.33
CA GLY A 357 -6.18 7.98 5.37
C GLY A 357 -4.82 7.37 5.03
N LEU A 358 -4.09 6.94 6.06
CA LEU A 358 -2.77 6.30 5.92
C LEU A 358 -2.67 5.11 6.88
N VAL A 359 -2.15 3.98 6.41
CA VAL A 359 -1.98 2.76 7.20
C VAL A 359 -0.57 2.22 7.02
N ILE A 360 0.05 1.83 8.14
CA ILE A 360 1.29 1.06 8.20
C ILE A 360 0.94 -0.29 8.82
N ASP A 361 1.15 -1.39 8.11
CA ASP A 361 0.58 -2.69 8.46
C ASP A 361 1.62 -3.80 8.37
N ARG A 362 1.54 -4.78 9.29
CA ARG A 362 2.22 -6.07 9.26
C ARG A 362 3.74 -6.00 9.04
N ASN A 363 4.47 -5.75 10.13
CA ASN A 363 5.95 -5.71 10.15
C ASN A 363 6.58 -4.69 9.18
N SER A 364 5.84 -3.61 8.85
CA SER A 364 6.40 -2.49 8.10
C SER A 364 7.13 -1.57 9.07
N VAL A 365 8.47 -1.63 9.09
CA VAL A 365 9.30 -1.01 10.12
C VAL A 365 10.29 0.02 9.55
N ASN A 366 10.86 0.84 10.42
CA ASN A 366 11.86 1.85 10.09
C ASN A 366 11.39 2.87 9.02
N ASN A 367 10.10 3.14 8.94
CA ASN A 367 9.60 4.14 8.01
C ASN A 367 9.51 5.51 8.68
N LEU A 368 9.78 6.55 7.90
CA LEU A 368 9.55 7.94 8.27
C LEU A 368 8.26 8.43 7.62
N ILE A 369 7.28 8.76 8.47
CA ILE A 369 5.99 9.31 8.06
C ILE A 369 5.96 10.77 8.50
N ALA A 370 6.18 11.72 7.59
CA ALA A 370 6.39 13.11 7.97
C ALA A 370 5.55 14.11 7.18
N TYR A 371 5.06 15.15 7.86
CA TYR A 371 4.36 16.30 7.26
C TYR A 371 3.17 15.96 6.37
N ASN A 372 2.54 14.80 6.57
CA ASN A 372 1.34 14.42 5.82
C ASN A 372 0.11 15.16 6.40
N GLU A 373 -0.82 15.54 5.53
CA GLU A 373 -2.12 16.09 5.88
C GLU A 373 -3.21 15.02 5.69
N ILE A 374 -3.71 14.48 6.78
CA ILE A 374 -4.66 13.35 6.80
C ILE A 374 -5.96 13.80 7.42
N TYR A 375 -7.02 13.96 6.62
CA TYR A 375 -8.23 14.56 7.14
C TYR A 375 -9.53 14.04 6.50
N LYS A 376 -10.64 14.15 7.25
CA LYS A 376 -11.99 13.76 6.81
C LYS A 376 -12.12 12.32 6.29
N ASN A 377 -11.25 11.41 6.73
CA ASN A 377 -11.41 10.00 6.40
C ASN A 377 -12.53 9.36 7.24
N HIS A 378 -13.18 8.34 6.69
CA HIS A 378 -14.38 7.77 7.30
C HIS A 378 -14.09 6.82 8.46
N THR A 379 -12.83 6.56 8.77
CA THR A 379 -12.39 5.89 10.00
C THR A 379 -11.24 6.67 10.64
N ASP A 380 -10.11 6.04 10.89
CA ASP A 380 -8.97 6.67 11.56
C ASP A 380 -8.14 7.53 10.56
N GLY A 381 -7.41 8.49 11.06
CA GLY A 381 -6.49 9.26 10.24
C GLY A 381 -5.27 8.42 9.83
N ILE A 382 -4.36 8.19 10.76
CA ILE A 382 -3.18 7.31 10.58
C ILE A 382 -3.37 6.07 11.45
N THR A 383 -3.03 4.90 10.92
CA THR A 383 -3.13 3.64 11.65
C THR A 383 -1.84 2.84 11.52
N LEU A 384 -1.32 2.33 12.65
CA LEU A 384 -0.20 1.40 12.70
C LEU A 384 -0.70 0.06 13.25
N TYR A 385 -0.49 -1.02 12.51
CA TYR A 385 -0.86 -2.37 12.89
C TYR A 385 0.36 -3.28 12.83
N GLU A 386 0.73 -3.89 13.96
CA GLU A 386 1.84 -4.83 14.07
C GLU A 386 3.13 -4.33 13.36
N SER A 387 3.46 -3.04 13.54
CA SER A 387 4.52 -2.36 12.80
C SER A 387 5.34 -1.49 13.75
N ALA A 388 6.44 -2.03 14.25
CA ALA A 388 7.30 -1.38 15.23
C ALA A 388 8.24 -0.33 14.60
N ASP A 389 8.94 0.43 15.46
CA ASP A 389 10.09 1.27 15.12
C ASP A 389 9.84 2.37 14.05
N ASN A 390 8.60 2.82 13.90
CA ASN A 390 8.25 3.89 12.97
C ASN A 390 8.32 5.26 13.64
N LEU A 391 8.73 6.26 12.86
CA LEU A 391 8.73 7.67 13.27
C LEU A 391 7.65 8.46 12.51
N LEU A 392 6.71 9.03 13.25
CA LEU A 392 5.73 9.98 12.75
C LEU A 392 6.14 11.39 13.16
N TRP A 393 6.42 12.27 12.22
CA TRP A 393 6.91 13.61 12.50
C TRP A 393 6.06 14.69 11.83
N GLY A 394 5.55 15.64 12.61
CA GLY A 394 4.89 16.85 12.10
C GLY A 394 3.65 16.61 11.24
N ASN A 395 3.01 15.43 11.33
CA ASN A 395 1.80 15.16 10.56
C ASN A 395 0.60 15.92 11.14
N LYS A 396 -0.29 16.36 10.26
CA LYS A 396 -1.57 16.99 10.60
C LYS A 396 -2.71 16.00 10.36
N VAL A 397 -3.32 15.53 11.44
CA VAL A 397 -4.35 14.48 11.43
C VAL A 397 -5.65 15.05 11.97
N ILE A 398 -6.54 15.51 11.07
CA ILE A 398 -7.61 16.44 11.45
C ILE A 398 -8.97 15.94 10.97
N SER A 399 -9.98 16.02 11.86
CA SER A 399 -11.39 15.77 11.50
C SER A 399 -11.65 14.40 10.87
N ASN A 400 -10.92 13.36 11.24
CA ASN A 400 -11.22 11.99 10.86
C ASN A 400 -12.36 11.46 11.74
N ARG A 401 -13.16 10.55 11.20
CA ARG A 401 -14.41 10.12 11.86
C ARG A 401 -14.18 9.34 13.16
N ARG A 402 -13.04 8.68 13.31
CA ARG A 402 -12.68 7.91 14.51
C ARG A 402 -11.44 8.51 15.18
N HIS A 403 -10.39 7.72 15.35
CA HIS A 403 -9.16 8.19 16.00
C HIS A 403 -8.31 9.03 15.04
N GLY A 404 -7.56 9.95 15.57
CA GLY A 404 -6.54 10.64 14.80
C GLY A 404 -5.42 9.68 14.41
N ILE A 405 -4.64 9.23 15.40
CA ILE A 405 -3.58 8.23 15.23
C ILE A 405 -3.96 7.00 16.04
N ARG A 406 -4.02 5.83 15.41
CA ARG A 406 -4.31 4.55 16.06
C ARG A 406 -3.12 3.62 15.97
N ILE A 407 -2.73 3.03 17.09
CA ILE A 407 -1.58 2.15 17.23
C ILE A 407 -2.07 0.83 17.83
N ARG A 408 -1.86 -0.29 17.14
CA ARG A 408 -2.22 -1.61 17.62
C ARG A 408 -1.05 -2.57 17.51
N ASN A 409 -0.72 -3.27 18.61
CA ASN A 409 0.32 -4.29 18.62
C ASN A 409 1.65 -3.79 18.02
N SER A 410 2.04 -2.56 18.33
CA SER A 410 3.23 -1.92 17.76
C SER A 410 4.03 -1.24 18.87
N VAL A 411 5.31 -1.51 18.94
CA VAL A 411 6.22 -0.97 19.94
C VAL A 411 7.19 0.05 19.35
N ASN A 412 7.81 0.86 20.20
CA ASN A 412 8.79 1.87 19.83
C ASN A 412 8.26 2.90 18.82
N ILE A 413 6.98 3.25 18.94
CA ILE A 413 6.38 4.24 18.05
C ILE A 413 6.72 5.64 18.57
N ARG A 414 7.33 6.43 17.71
CA ARG A 414 7.76 7.80 18.01
C ARG A 414 6.83 8.78 17.30
N LEU A 415 6.10 9.56 18.09
CA LEU A 415 5.13 10.58 17.64
C LEU A 415 5.69 11.97 17.98
N TYR A 416 6.39 12.60 17.04
CA TYR A 416 7.08 13.85 17.28
C TYR A 416 6.41 15.00 16.52
N GLU A 417 6.07 16.07 17.24
CA GLU A 417 5.49 17.32 16.72
C GLU A 417 4.21 17.11 15.87
N ASN A 418 3.46 16.02 16.10
CA ASN A 418 2.23 15.76 15.34
C ASN A 418 1.07 16.58 15.90
N VAL A 419 0.18 17.02 15.01
CA VAL A 419 -1.08 17.67 15.33
C VAL A 419 -2.22 16.70 15.09
N SER A 420 -2.91 16.27 16.13
CA SER A 420 -4.09 15.41 16.04
C SER A 420 -5.30 16.11 16.65
N MET A 421 -6.17 16.65 15.78
CA MET A 421 -7.24 17.58 16.20
C MET A 421 -8.60 17.23 15.62
N ALA A 422 -9.64 17.52 16.41
CA ALA A 422 -11.03 17.43 16.00
C ALA A 422 -11.44 16.08 15.41
N ASN A 423 -10.73 15.00 15.77
CA ASN A 423 -11.12 13.65 15.36
C ASN A 423 -12.31 13.17 16.21
N GLY A 424 -13.16 12.33 15.64
CA GLY A 424 -14.42 11.92 16.27
C GLY A 424 -14.26 11.10 17.56
N LEU A 425 -13.11 10.44 17.74
CA LEU A 425 -12.74 9.72 18.95
C LEU A 425 -11.46 10.31 19.56
N THR A 426 -10.48 9.49 19.87
CA THR A 426 -9.24 9.89 20.58
C THR A 426 -8.22 10.49 19.60
N GLY A 427 -7.47 11.46 20.04
CA GLY A 427 -6.35 12.03 19.28
C GLY A 427 -5.28 11.00 18.97
N VAL A 428 -4.77 10.31 20.00
CA VAL A 428 -3.87 9.16 19.88
C VAL A 428 -4.46 7.99 20.66
N TYR A 429 -4.65 6.85 20.02
CA TYR A 429 -5.18 5.64 20.64
C TYR A 429 -4.23 4.45 20.45
N GLY A 430 -3.68 3.95 21.56
CA GLY A 430 -2.84 2.75 21.62
C GLY A 430 -3.60 1.56 22.21
N HIS A 431 -3.51 0.39 21.62
CA HIS A 431 -4.12 -0.82 22.18
C HIS A 431 -3.45 -2.10 21.70
N ILE A 432 -3.67 -3.16 22.48
CA ILE A 432 -3.30 -4.52 22.10
C ILE A 432 -4.53 -5.28 21.61
N LYS A 433 -4.33 -6.24 20.73
CA LYS A 433 -5.37 -7.17 20.28
C LYS A 433 -4.75 -8.53 19.99
N ASP A 434 -5.31 -9.57 20.58
CA ASP A 434 -5.02 -10.94 20.20
C ASP A 434 -5.64 -11.23 18.83
N LEU A 435 -4.84 -11.75 17.91
CA LEU A 435 -5.22 -12.09 16.54
C LEU A 435 -5.18 -13.61 16.29
N SER A 436 -5.02 -14.41 17.35
CA SER A 436 -4.93 -15.88 17.27
C SER A 436 -6.18 -16.51 16.68
N ASP A 437 -7.36 -15.92 16.94
CA ASP A 437 -8.65 -16.40 16.48
C ASP A 437 -9.07 -15.85 15.11
N THR A 438 -8.12 -15.31 14.35
CA THR A 438 -8.38 -14.82 13.00
C THR A 438 -7.91 -15.83 11.94
N ASP A 439 -8.35 -15.66 10.69
CA ASP A 439 -7.88 -16.48 9.55
C ASP A 439 -6.41 -16.23 9.17
N ARG A 440 -5.64 -15.58 10.06
CA ARG A 440 -4.23 -15.24 9.85
C ARG A 440 -3.36 -16.47 10.06
N ASP A 441 -2.48 -16.76 9.12
CA ASP A 441 -1.44 -17.76 9.32
C ASP A 441 -0.34 -17.18 10.22
N ILE A 442 -0.39 -17.50 11.51
CA ILE A 442 0.52 -16.98 12.53
C ILE A 442 1.97 -17.42 12.30
N LYS A 443 2.21 -18.51 11.57
CA LYS A 443 3.57 -18.97 11.25
C LYS A 443 4.21 -18.13 10.16
N LEU A 444 3.41 -17.70 9.19
CA LEU A 444 3.87 -16.87 8.06
C LEU A 444 3.79 -15.38 8.38
N ASP A 445 2.91 -15.00 9.28
CA ASP A 445 2.60 -13.61 9.59
C ASP A 445 2.41 -13.46 11.12
N PRO A 446 3.51 -13.59 11.91
CA PRO A 446 3.48 -13.51 13.36
C PRO A 446 3.12 -12.10 13.85
N PHE A 447 2.65 -11.99 15.07
CA PHE A 447 2.38 -10.71 15.74
C PHE A 447 2.72 -10.79 17.23
N ASP A 448 3.04 -9.64 17.81
CA ASP A 448 3.16 -9.45 19.24
C ASP A 448 1.96 -8.68 19.77
N THR A 449 1.58 -8.95 21.03
CA THR A 449 0.50 -8.22 21.72
C THR A 449 1.07 -7.17 22.68
N GLN A 450 1.88 -6.27 22.13
CA GLN A 450 2.52 -5.20 22.90
C GLN A 450 2.32 -3.86 22.21
N VAL A 451 2.25 -2.78 23.02
CA VAL A 451 2.20 -1.41 22.52
C VAL A 451 3.07 -0.52 23.38
N SER A 452 3.92 0.29 22.75
CA SER A 452 4.66 1.35 23.44
C SER A 452 4.81 2.57 22.55
N LEU A 453 4.85 3.75 23.15
CA LEU A 453 4.99 4.99 22.39
C LEU A 453 5.71 6.08 23.18
N ILE A 454 6.37 6.94 22.44
CA ILE A 454 6.98 8.18 22.91
C ILE A 454 6.31 9.33 22.17
N VAL A 455 5.71 10.27 22.90
CA VAL A 455 5.09 11.46 22.33
C VAL A 455 5.90 12.68 22.73
N VAL A 456 6.40 13.42 21.77
CA VAL A 456 7.21 14.61 22.02
C VAL A 456 6.65 15.79 21.24
N GLY A 457 6.35 16.87 21.94
CA GLY A 457 5.77 18.07 21.34
C GLY A 457 4.41 17.80 20.69
N GLY A 458 4.05 18.64 19.75
CA GLY A 458 2.80 18.53 19.01
C GLY A 458 1.56 18.95 19.79
N GLU A 459 0.40 18.75 19.19
CA GLU A 459 -0.88 19.17 19.73
C GLU A 459 -1.95 18.08 19.61
N LEU A 460 -2.57 17.70 20.73
CA LEU A 460 -3.68 16.76 20.82
C LEU A 460 -4.91 17.50 21.32
N ALA A 461 -5.73 18.04 20.43
CA ALA A 461 -6.78 18.97 20.82
C ALA A 461 -8.15 18.65 20.21
N ALA A 462 -9.20 19.02 20.91
CA ALA A 462 -10.59 18.97 20.44
C ALA A 462 -11.05 17.61 19.90
N ASN A 463 -10.44 16.50 20.32
CA ASN A 463 -10.84 15.15 19.92
C ASN A 463 -12.02 14.65 20.78
N GLY A 464 -12.97 13.96 20.17
CA GLY A 464 -14.26 13.64 20.80
C GLY A 464 -14.20 12.79 22.07
N SER A 465 -13.20 11.90 22.19
CA SER A 465 -12.99 11.05 23.38
C SER A 465 -11.73 11.39 24.18
N GLY A 466 -11.13 12.55 23.91
CA GLY A 466 -9.95 13.03 24.62
C GLY A 466 -8.66 12.98 23.80
N PRO A 467 -7.56 13.51 24.36
CA PRO A 467 -6.30 13.66 23.62
C PRO A 467 -5.58 12.33 23.42
N LEU A 468 -5.49 11.50 24.44
CA LEU A 468 -4.70 10.28 24.47
C LEU A 468 -5.43 9.17 25.24
N SER A 469 -5.42 7.98 24.72
CA SER A 469 -5.85 6.75 25.41
C SER A 469 -4.94 5.61 25.02
N ILE A 470 -4.56 4.79 25.98
CA ILE A 470 -3.75 3.62 25.70
C ILE A 470 -4.13 2.46 26.61
N ASP A 471 -4.33 1.30 26.02
CA ASP A 471 -4.73 0.08 26.73
C ASP A 471 -3.52 -0.83 26.91
N SER A 472 -3.17 -1.14 28.17
CA SER A 472 -2.10 -2.06 28.56
C SER A 472 -0.74 -1.77 27.87
N PRO A 473 -0.20 -0.57 27.98
CA PRO A 473 1.08 -0.25 27.35
C PRO A 473 2.24 -1.01 28.01
N LEU A 474 3.27 -1.28 27.21
CA LEU A 474 4.58 -1.68 27.70
C LEU A 474 5.32 -0.49 28.30
N SER A 475 5.22 0.68 27.65
CA SER A 475 5.68 1.96 28.19
C SER A 475 5.03 3.13 27.45
N VAL A 476 4.90 4.27 28.12
CA VAL A 476 4.48 5.55 27.54
C VAL A 476 5.37 6.66 28.05
N GLU A 477 5.93 7.43 27.15
CA GLU A 477 6.71 8.61 27.49
C GLU A 477 6.06 9.86 26.88
N LEU A 478 5.89 10.91 27.68
CA LEU A 478 5.26 12.16 27.26
C LEU A 478 6.19 13.33 27.54
N TYR A 479 6.55 14.08 26.50
CA TYR A 479 7.44 15.24 26.60
C TYR A 479 6.81 16.46 25.93
N ARG A 480 6.54 17.54 26.67
CA ARG A 480 6.07 18.85 26.15
C ARG A 480 4.86 18.73 25.21
N VAL A 481 3.97 17.78 25.42
CA VAL A 481 2.77 17.60 24.59
C VAL A 481 1.73 18.64 24.96
N SER A 482 1.22 19.37 23.97
CA SER A 482 0.09 20.27 24.15
C SER A 482 -1.23 19.51 24.08
N MET A 483 -2.05 19.60 25.13
CA MET A 483 -3.33 18.88 25.21
C MET A 483 -4.44 19.87 25.60
N LEU A 484 -5.43 19.99 24.70
CA LEU A 484 -6.61 20.82 24.91
C LEU A 484 -7.88 19.99 24.87
N ALA A 485 -8.73 20.18 25.87
CA ALA A 485 -10.02 19.50 25.91
C ALA A 485 -11.03 20.10 24.93
N PRO A 486 -11.90 19.29 24.33
CA PRO A 486 -12.82 19.76 23.30
C PRO A 486 -14.07 20.47 23.83
N THR A 487 -14.38 20.43 25.12
CA THR A 487 -15.71 20.76 25.61
C THR A 487 -15.76 21.74 26.78
N LYS A 488 -16.97 22.28 26.97
CA LYS A 488 -17.37 23.23 28.02
C LYS A 488 -17.11 22.79 29.46
N SER A 489 -16.80 21.54 29.72
CA SER A 489 -16.49 20.99 31.04
C SER A 489 -15.04 21.15 31.45
N SER A 490 -14.26 21.94 30.73
CA SER A 490 -12.95 22.45 31.16
C SER A 490 -12.02 21.44 31.82
N GLY A 491 -11.66 20.37 31.13
CA GLY A 491 -10.66 19.45 31.64
C GLY A 491 -9.97 18.67 30.54
N ILE A 492 -8.69 18.43 30.68
CA ILE A 492 -8.00 17.41 29.94
C ILE A 492 -8.52 16.08 30.44
N SER A 493 -9.04 15.25 29.54
CA SER A 493 -9.56 13.94 29.90
C SER A 493 -8.75 12.85 29.18
N PHE A 494 -8.08 12.06 29.97
CA PHE A 494 -7.51 10.79 29.51
C PHE A 494 -8.55 9.67 29.64
N SER A 495 -8.31 8.55 28.99
CA SER A 495 -9.12 7.34 29.12
C SER A 495 -8.24 6.10 29.32
N GLY A 496 -8.87 4.98 29.70
CA GLY A 496 -8.14 3.77 30.07
C GLY A 496 -7.27 3.99 31.30
N ILE A 497 -6.14 3.31 31.36
CA ILE A 497 -5.22 3.38 32.49
C ILE A 497 -4.66 4.80 32.72
N LEU A 498 -4.55 5.61 31.69
CA LEU A 498 -4.11 7.00 31.83
C LEU A 498 -5.15 7.83 32.55
N GLY A 499 -6.44 7.52 32.42
CA GLY A 499 -7.51 8.20 33.15
C GLY A 499 -7.44 7.97 34.66
N GLU A 500 -7.04 6.78 35.09
CA GLU A 500 -6.86 6.47 36.52
C GLU A 500 -5.71 7.23 37.16
N ARG A 501 -4.73 7.64 36.38
CA ARG A 501 -3.53 8.37 36.82
C ARG A 501 -3.46 9.81 36.32
N GLN A 502 -4.58 10.34 35.88
CA GLN A 502 -4.64 11.65 35.22
C GLN A 502 -4.02 12.77 36.03
N ASP A 503 -4.33 12.84 37.33
CA ASP A 503 -3.86 13.92 38.18
C ASP A 503 -2.33 13.91 38.34
N GLU A 504 -1.73 12.74 38.49
CA GLU A 504 -0.27 12.57 38.57
C GLU A 504 0.40 12.97 37.25
N ILE A 505 -0.16 12.56 36.12
CA ILE A 505 0.34 12.88 34.78
C ILE A 505 0.26 14.39 34.53
N LEU A 506 -0.85 15.02 34.85
CA LEU A 506 -1.05 16.46 34.66
C LEU A 506 -0.19 17.30 35.62
N ASP A 507 0.01 16.83 36.84
CA ASP A 507 0.90 17.51 37.76
C ASP A 507 2.33 17.55 37.21
N LEU A 508 2.87 16.43 36.79
CA LEU A 508 4.21 16.37 36.19
C LEU A 508 4.31 17.16 34.89
N LEU A 509 3.41 16.91 33.94
CA LEU A 509 3.50 17.43 32.58
C LEU A 509 3.20 18.94 32.51
N VAL A 510 2.15 19.40 33.22
CA VAL A 510 1.63 20.77 33.10
C VAL A 510 2.19 21.67 34.21
N ARG A 511 2.09 21.26 35.47
CA ARG A 511 2.52 22.12 36.60
C ARG A 511 4.02 22.12 36.76
N GLN A 512 4.65 20.96 36.74
CA GLN A 512 6.09 20.83 36.94
C GLN A 512 6.90 20.96 35.66
N GLN A 513 6.24 20.92 34.49
CA GLN A 513 6.87 20.94 33.15
C GLN A 513 7.95 19.85 32.99
N LYS A 514 7.71 18.70 33.59
CA LYS A 514 8.59 17.53 33.49
C LYS A 514 8.06 16.53 32.47
N ALA A 515 8.97 15.74 31.93
CA ALA A 515 8.62 14.57 31.15
C ALA A 515 7.96 13.51 32.03
N VAL A 516 7.05 12.74 31.47
CA VAL A 516 6.29 11.70 32.18
C VAL A 516 6.64 10.34 31.57
N LEU A 517 6.98 9.40 32.45
CA LEU A 517 7.17 7.99 32.14
C LEU A 517 6.08 7.18 32.84
N ILE A 518 5.43 6.31 32.12
CA ILE A 518 4.38 5.41 32.58
C ILE A 518 4.79 3.99 32.28
N ASP A 519 5.10 3.23 33.32
CA ASP A 519 5.55 1.85 33.24
C ASP A 519 4.61 0.91 33.99
N PRO A 520 4.42 -0.34 33.50
CA PRO A 520 3.68 -1.35 34.22
C PRO A 520 4.43 -1.75 35.51
N VAL A 521 3.68 -1.97 36.60
CA VAL A 521 4.24 -2.55 37.82
C VAL A 521 4.35 -4.05 37.60
N GLU A 522 5.58 -4.56 37.52
CA GLU A 522 5.83 -6.00 37.57
C GLU A 522 5.39 -6.54 38.94
N ARG A 523 4.45 -7.48 38.95
CA ARG A 523 4.20 -8.26 40.17
C ARG A 523 5.42 -9.11 40.44
N GLN A 524 6.15 -8.85 41.51
CA GLN A 524 6.99 -9.85 42.15
C GLN A 524 6.06 -11.04 42.46
N THR A 525 6.20 -12.12 41.71
CA THR A 525 5.66 -13.40 42.12
C THR A 525 6.43 -13.80 43.37
N GLU A 526 5.84 -13.55 44.55
CA GLU A 526 6.28 -14.21 45.76
C GLU A 526 6.24 -15.73 45.46
N MET A 527 7.42 -16.31 45.26
CA MET A 527 7.57 -17.74 45.41
C MET A 527 7.29 -18.01 46.91
N ARG A 528 6.11 -18.51 47.20
CA ARG A 528 5.86 -19.21 48.44
C ARG A 528 6.48 -20.59 48.27
N ASP A 529 7.52 -20.82 49.06
CA ASP A 529 8.12 -22.13 49.32
C ASP A 529 7.07 -23.14 49.83
#